data_219de709f7d0ce24d506a091bdc6881a
#
_entry.id   219de709f7d0ce24d506a091bdc6881a
#
_cell.length_a   1.000
_cell.length_b   1.000
_cell.length_c   1.000
_cell.angle_alpha   90.00
_cell.angle_beta   90.00
_cell.angle_gamma   90.00
#
_symmetry.space_group_name_H-M   'P 1'
#
loop_
_entity.id
_entity.type
_entity.pdbx_description
1 polymer ?
#
loop_
_entity_poly.entity_id
_entity_poly.type
_entity_poly.pdbx_seq_one_letter_code
_entity_poly.pdbx_strand_id
1 'polypeptide(L)'
;MAGAILIFWMVMVGLQIRREYFQPELARLAEAALSLAPGVNFYTLSMGERTVGLATSRLDTVPDGFVLEDLLSLELPALGETGTAVVRTQVRLSPSLAMTEFSFSLDSEVGRYQAEGSVEGDTLLQVELTTGGSSQSMTHRLSQPPIFAAVLPIRVAVGEGLEVGDRFRFPVFDPSSLSTRTVEVRVAEHDTLMVPDSVVLDPETGRWAPAHFDSVPAWRIAENYGGVQVESWVDGDGRILRASSPLGFAMEKTEYELARQAQEDARGVVGSPLDEDVIFST
;
A
#
# COMPACT_ATOMS: atom_id res chain seq x y z
N MET A 1 38.96 45.63 -0.20
CA MET A 1 37.55 45.50 0.18
C MET A 1 36.70 44.75 -0.86
N ALA A 2 36.81 45.03 -2.20
CA ALA A 2 36.02 44.36 -3.22
C ALA A 2 36.17 42.82 -3.25
N GLY A 3 37.40 42.30 -3.04
CA GLY A 3 37.66 40.86 -3.00
C GLY A 3 36.96 40.10 -1.87
N ALA A 4 36.84 40.70 -0.68
CA ALA A 4 36.14 40.09 0.45
C ALA A 4 34.64 40.00 0.22
N ILE A 5 34.05 41.00 -0.45
CA ILE A 5 32.64 41.03 -0.79
C ILE A 5 32.32 39.92 -1.86
N LEU A 6 33.21 39.73 -2.82
CA LEU A 6 33.06 38.73 -3.88
C LEU A 6 33.16 37.29 -3.32
N ILE A 7 34.08 37.05 -2.41
CA ILE A 7 34.22 35.76 -1.70
C ILE A 7 32.98 35.48 -0.84
N PHE A 8 32.52 36.50 -0.07
CA PHE A 8 31.29 36.36 0.72
C PHE A 8 30.06 36.03 -0.16
N TRP A 9 29.95 36.70 -1.30
CA TRP A 9 28.86 36.46 -2.25
C TRP A 9 28.93 35.06 -2.87
N MET A 10 30.13 34.58 -3.27
CA MET A 10 30.33 33.21 -3.74
C MET A 10 29.99 32.16 -2.68
N VAL A 11 30.35 32.40 -1.41
CA VAL A 11 30.01 31.49 -0.32
C VAL A 11 28.51 31.47 -0.08
N MET A 12 27.84 32.63 -0.08
CA MET A 12 26.36 32.70 0.05
C MET A 12 25.63 32.03 -1.09
N VAL A 13 26.05 32.28 -2.34
CA VAL A 13 25.50 31.61 -3.52
C VAL A 13 25.77 30.10 -3.49
N GLY A 14 26.99 29.70 -3.10
CA GLY A 14 27.32 28.28 -2.93
C GLY A 14 26.50 27.58 -1.85
N LEU A 15 26.23 28.25 -0.72
CA LEU A 15 25.35 27.73 0.33
C LEU A 15 23.88 27.67 -0.14
N GLN A 16 23.42 28.64 -0.91
CA GLN A 16 22.07 28.68 -1.45
C GLN A 16 21.87 27.61 -2.52
N ILE A 17 22.83 27.43 -3.44
CA ILE A 17 22.83 26.33 -4.40
C ILE A 17 22.85 24.99 -3.70
N ARG A 18 23.69 24.81 -2.66
CA ARG A 18 23.74 23.59 -1.88
C ARG A 18 22.40 23.31 -1.18
N ARG A 19 21.70 24.32 -0.70
CA ARG A 19 20.41 24.19 0.00
C ARG A 19 19.26 23.91 -0.96
N GLU A 20 19.25 24.45 -2.16
CA GLU A 20 18.19 24.26 -3.16
C GLU A 20 18.40 23.03 -4.06
N TYR A 21 19.66 22.75 -4.45
CA TYR A 21 19.97 21.66 -5.38
C TYR A 21 20.43 20.36 -4.72
N PHE A 22 20.80 20.40 -3.44
CA PHE A 22 21.23 19.22 -2.68
C PHE A 22 20.33 18.97 -1.46
N GLN A 23 19.02 19.16 -1.61
CA GLN A 23 18.11 18.61 -0.62
C GLN A 23 18.29 17.09 -0.59
N PRO A 24 18.43 16.46 0.58
CA PRO A 24 18.44 15.01 0.68
C PRO A 24 17.17 14.46 0.00
N GLU A 25 17.29 13.39 -0.76
CA GLU A 25 16.17 12.73 -1.43
C GLU A 25 14.96 12.53 -0.49
N LEU A 26 15.23 12.18 0.76
CA LEU A 26 14.22 12.03 1.82
C LEU A 26 13.47 13.34 2.14
N ALA A 27 14.13 14.50 2.06
CA ALA A 27 13.46 15.77 2.32
C ALA A 27 12.51 16.17 1.17
N ARG A 28 12.90 15.92 -0.08
CA ARG A 28 12.03 16.13 -1.26
C ARG A 28 10.81 15.21 -1.22
N LEU A 29 11.03 13.97 -0.83
CA LEU A 29 9.94 13.02 -0.64
C LEU A 29 8.99 13.41 0.46
N ALA A 30 9.50 13.87 1.60
CA ALA A 30 8.66 14.36 2.67
C ALA A 30 7.83 15.56 2.24
N GLU A 31 8.38 16.46 1.42
CA GLU A 31 7.64 17.59 0.86
C GLU A 31 6.58 17.13 -0.16
N ALA A 32 6.93 16.21 -1.05
CA ALA A 32 5.99 15.64 -2.02
C ALA A 32 4.88 14.81 -1.34
N ALA A 33 5.20 14.08 -0.28
CA ALA A 33 4.22 13.31 0.49
C ALA A 33 3.19 14.18 1.23
N LEU A 34 3.47 15.45 1.47
CA LEU A 34 2.48 16.39 2.03
C LEU A 34 1.27 16.61 1.11
N SER A 35 1.38 16.31 -0.18
CA SER A 35 0.26 16.39 -1.13
C SER A 35 -0.66 15.18 -1.09
N LEU A 36 -0.26 14.08 -0.43
CA LEU A 36 -1.08 12.88 -0.32
C LEU A 36 -2.37 13.17 0.44
N ALA A 37 -3.50 12.95 -0.21
CA ALA A 37 -4.79 13.12 0.40
C ALA A 37 -5.17 11.88 1.22
N PRO A 38 -5.59 12.03 2.49
CA PRO A 38 -6.18 10.95 3.26
C PRO A 38 -7.39 10.36 2.53
N GLY A 39 -7.62 9.07 2.69
CA GLY A 39 -8.76 8.44 2.04
C GLY A 39 -8.85 6.94 2.28
N VAL A 40 -10.01 6.38 1.93
CA VAL A 40 -10.29 4.95 2.00
C VAL A 40 -10.57 4.46 0.58
N ASN A 41 -9.97 3.33 0.22
CA ASN A 41 -10.21 2.66 -1.05
C ASN A 41 -10.71 1.24 -0.78
N PHE A 42 -11.70 0.81 -1.55
CA PHE A 42 -12.26 -0.53 -1.49
C PHE A 42 -11.90 -1.30 -2.76
N TYR A 43 -11.71 -2.60 -2.60
CA TYR A 43 -11.29 -3.47 -3.68
C TYR A 43 -12.04 -4.78 -3.67
N THR A 44 -12.38 -5.27 -4.85
CA THR A 44 -12.78 -6.65 -5.05
C THR A 44 -11.54 -7.49 -5.33
N LEU A 45 -11.43 -8.64 -4.69
CA LEU A 45 -10.38 -9.62 -4.92
C LEU A 45 -10.93 -10.81 -5.70
N SER A 46 -10.23 -11.21 -6.76
CA SER A 46 -10.61 -12.36 -7.58
C SER A 46 -9.44 -13.31 -7.80
N MET A 47 -9.76 -14.58 -8.07
CA MET A 47 -8.84 -15.60 -8.52
C MET A 47 -9.43 -16.27 -9.77
N GLY A 48 -8.83 -15.96 -10.92
CA GLY A 48 -9.47 -16.21 -12.22
C GLY A 48 -10.75 -15.38 -12.36
N GLU A 49 -11.86 -16.01 -12.68
CA GLU A 49 -13.17 -15.35 -12.83
C GLU A 49 -13.99 -15.31 -11.53
N ARG A 50 -13.48 -15.89 -10.45
CA ARG A 50 -14.20 -15.99 -9.18
C ARG A 50 -13.78 -14.90 -8.23
N THR A 51 -14.75 -14.17 -7.67
CA THR A 51 -14.51 -13.31 -6.49
C THR A 51 -14.15 -14.19 -5.29
N VAL A 52 -13.04 -13.87 -4.64
CA VAL A 52 -12.52 -14.59 -3.47
C VAL A 52 -12.42 -13.72 -2.24
N GLY A 53 -12.83 -12.46 -2.34
CA GLY A 53 -12.82 -11.59 -1.16
C GLY A 53 -12.93 -10.11 -1.49
N LEU A 54 -12.70 -9.32 -0.46
CA LEU A 54 -12.60 -7.87 -0.55
C LEU A 54 -11.38 -7.37 0.23
N ALA A 55 -10.89 -6.19 -0.15
CA ALA A 55 -9.88 -5.47 0.59
C ALA A 55 -10.28 -4.01 0.79
N THR A 56 -9.76 -3.43 1.88
CA THR A 56 -9.86 -2.00 2.17
C THR A 56 -8.46 -1.49 2.48
N SER A 57 -8.11 -0.35 1.92
CA SER A 57 -6.86 0.36 2.22
C SER A 57 -7.18 1.79 2.61
N ARG A 58 -6.72 2.21 3.78
CA ARG A 58 -6.92 3.54 4.34
C ARG A 58 -5.58 4.21 4.60
N LEU A 59 -5.40 5.41 4.08
CA LEU A 59 -4.27 6.27 4.37
C LEU A 59 -4.75 7.49 5.16
N ASP A 60 -4.16 7.73 6.32
CA ASP A 60 -4.39 8.92 7.14
C ASP A 60 -3.12 9.71 7.37
N THR A 61 -3.26 11.03 7.53
CA THR A 61 -2.18 11.92 7.93
C THR A 61 -2.17 12.08 9.44
N VAL A 62 -1.00 11.89 10.06
CA VAL A 62 -0.78 12.11 11.49
C VAL A 62 0.29 13.18 11.69
N PRO A 63 0.45 13.78 12.90
CA PRO A 63 1.42 14.87 13.12
C PRO A 63 2.86 14.53 12.69
N ASP A 64 3.27 13.27 12.81
CA ASP A 64 4.63 12.82 12.56
C ASP A 64 4.78 11.99 11.26
N GLY A 65 3.79 12.05 10.36
CA GLY A 65 3.82 11.34 9.09
C GLY A 65 2.47 10.78 8.66
N PHE A 66 2.39 9.48 8.39
CA PHE A 66 1.17 8.83 7.89
C PHE A 66 0.91 7.51 8.61
N VAL A 67 -0.34 7.07 8.55
CA VAL A 67 -0.75 5.72 8.93
C VAL A 67 -1.45 5.07 7.75
N LEU A 68 -0.98 3.90 7.35
CA LEU A 68 -1.63 3.06 6.35
C LEU A 68 -2.26 1.86 7.07
N GLU A 69 -3.52 1.60 6.81
CA GLU A 69 -4.29 0.47 7.35
C GLU A 69 -4.90 -0.32 6.20
N ASP A 70 -4.53 -1.60 6.11
CA ASP A 70 -5.08 -2.51 5.12
C ASP A 70 -5.82 -3.65 5.81
N LEU A 71 -7.00 -3.98 5.30
CA LEU A 71 -7.80 -5.11 5.70
C LEU A 71 -8.12 -5.95 4.46
N LEU A 72 -7.74 -7.23 4.48
CA LEU A 72 -8.11 -8.20 3.45
C LEU A 72 -8.98 -9.29 4.08
N SER A 73 -10.11 -9.57 3.46
CA SER A 73 -10.96 -10.72 3.79
C SER A 73 -11.00 -11.65 2.59
N LEU A 74 -10.50 -12.86 2.76
CA LEU A 74 -10.34 -13.85 1.69
C LEU A 74 -11.16 -15.11 2.00
N GLU A 75 -11.74 -15.68 0.96
CA GLU A 75 -12.38 -16.99 0.96
C GLU A 75 -11.70 -17.86 -0.07
N LEU A 76 -10.84 -18.73 0.40
CA LEU A 76 -10.04 -19.58 -0.46
C LEU A 76 -10.57 -21.01 -0.43
N PRO A 77 -10.75 -21.65 -1.58
CA PRO A 77 -11.09 -23.07 -1.62
C PRO A 77 -9.88 -23.87 -1.10
N ALA A 78 -10.04 -24.52 0.04
CA ALA A 78 -9.02 -25.37 0.63
C ALA A 78 -9.56 -26.79 0.77
N LEU A 79 -8.99 -27.77 0.02
CA LEU A 79 -9.23 -29.22 0.16
C LEU A 79 -10.71 -29.66 0.22
N GLY A 80 -11.60 -28.91 -0.50
CA GLY A 80 -13.03 -29.25 -0.59
C GLY A 80 -13.94 -28.50 0.37
N GLU A 81 -13.38 -27.66 1.23
CA GLU A 81 -14.08 -26.69 2.06
C GLU A 81 -13.63 -25.28 1.73
N THR A 82 -14.43 -24.28 2.04
CA THR A 82 -14.06 -22.87 1.85
C THR A 82 -13.47 -22.36 3.17
N GLY A 83 -12.16 -22.18 3.19
CA GLY A 83 -11.48 -21.58 4.34
C GLY A 83 -11.53 -20.06 4.27
N THR A 84 -11.74 -19.40 5.40
CA THR A 84 -11.67 -17.94 5.52
C THR A 84 -10.33 -17.52 6.08
N ALA A 85 -9.79 -16.41 5.55
CA ALA A 85 -8.60 -15.75 6.09
C ALA A 85 -8.82 -14.24 6.13
N VAL A 86 -8.47 -13.62 7.26
CA VAL A 86 -8.50 -12.17 7.44
C VAL A 86 -7.07 -11.70 7.72
N VAL A 87 -6.59 -10.78 6.89
CA VAL A 87 -5.29 -10.13 7.08
C VAL A 87 -5.53 -8.69 7.46
N ARG A 88 -4.91 -8.24 8.55
CA ARG A 88 -4.88 -6.84 8.97
C ARG A 88 -3.45 -6.37 9.00
N THR A 89 -3.22 -5.21 8.44
CA THR A 89 -1.93 -4.55 8.43
C THR A 89 -2.11 -3.10 8.84
N GLN A 90 -1.32 -2.64 9.78
CA GLN A 90 -1.21 -1.22 10.10
C GLN A 90 0.26 -0.83 10.06
N VAL A 91 0.57 0.27 9.38
CA VAL A 91 1.93 0.76 9.25
C VAL A 91 1.97 2.24 9.56
N ARG A 92 2.86 2.63 10.50
CA ARG A 92 3.21 4.02 10.70
C ARG A 92 4.41 4.38 9.83
N LEU A 93 4.32 5.52 9.20
CA LEU A 93 5.30 6.03 8.26
C LEU A 93 5.81 7.39 8.71
N SER A 94 7.10 7.60 8.55
CA SER A 94 7.69 8.95 8.64
C SER A 94 7.17 9.85 7.50
N PRO A 95 7.39 11.16 7.55
CA PRO A 95 7.06 12.05 6.44
C PRO A 95 7.72 11.66 5.10
N SER A 96 8.84 10.95 5.12
CA SER A 96 9.51 10.41 3.93
C SER A 96 9.04 9.02 3.53
N LEU A 97 7.90 8.56 4.04
CA LEU A 97 7.29 7.25 3.75
C LEU A 97 8.17 6.04 4.15
N ALA A 98 9.13 6.24 5.04
CA ALA A 98 9.86 5.13 5.65
C ALA A 98 9.04 4.55 6.81
N MET A 99 9.01 3.22 6.94
CA MET A 99 8.31 2.54 8.03
C MET A 99 8.99 2.84 9.36
N THR A 100 8.19 3.24 10.36
CA THR A 100 8.62 3.44 11.76
C THR A 100 8.08 2.36 12.68
N GLU A 101 6.84 1.94 12.46
CA GLU A 101 6.18 0.87 13.21
C GLU A 101 5.27 0.07 12.27
N PHE A 102 5.04 -1.19 12.58
CA PHE A 102 4.02 -1.98 11.92
C PHE A 102 3.36 -2.97 12.87
N SER A 103 2.11 -3.32 12.56
CA SER A 103 1.37 -4.45 13.10
C SER A 103 0.79 -5.23 11.92
N PHE A 104 0.98 -6.53 11.93
CA PHE A 104 0.47 -7.46 10.93
C PHE A 104 -0.20 -8.64 11.63
N SER A 105 -1.40 -8.99 11.22
CA SER A 105 -2.06 -10.18 11.69
C SER A 105 -2.71 -10.94 10.54
N LEU A 106 -2.56 -12.26 10.58
CA LEU A 106 -3.28 -13.22 9.74
C LEU A 106 -4.10 -14.13 10.65
N ASP A 107 -5.39 -14.06 10.52
CA ASP A 107 -6.38 -14.90 11.22
C ASP A 107 -6.99 -15.86 10.19
N SER A 108 -6.89 -17.16 10.42
CA SER A 108 -7.44 -18.18 9.55
C SER A 108 -7.88 -19.40 10.35
N GLU A 109 -8.64 -20.29 9.73
CA GLU A 109 -9.08 -21.53 10.36
C GLU A 109 -7.93 -22.45 10.79
N VAL A 110 -6.78 -22.35 10.11
CA VAL A 110 -5.58 -23.12 10.43
C VAL A 110 -4.73 -22.51 11.55
N GLY A 111 -5.01 -21.27 11.94
CA GLY A 111 -4.31 -20.60 13.05
C GLY A 111 -4.19 -19.10 12.89
N ARG A 112 -3.60 -18.50 13.92
CA ARG A 112 -3.32 -17.08 14.02
C ARG A 112 -1.81 -16.82 13.97
N TYR A 113 -1.44 -15.85 13.16
CA TYR A 113 -0.10 -15.30 13.07
C TYR A 113 -0.16 -13.80 13.34
N GLN A 114 0.71 -13.28 14.22
CA GLN A 114 0.82 -11.85 14.50
C GLN A 114 2.29 -11.46 14.53
N ALA A 115 2.62 -10.35 13.87
CA ALA A 115 3.95 -9.75 13.91
C ALA A 115 3.82 -8.26 14.14
N GLU A 116 4.49 -7.75 15.16
CA GLU A 116 4.55 -6.33 15.48
C GLU A 116 6.00 -5.90 15.50
N GLY A 117 6.28 -4.67 15.07
CA GLY A 117 7.65 -4.20 15.09
C GLY A 117 7.78 -2.69 15.03
N SER A 118 8.94 -2.22 15.49
CA SER A 118 9.33 -0.82 15.47
C SER A 118 10.77 -0.64 15.01
N VAL A 119 11.06 0.51 14.38
CA VAL A 119 12.39 0.86 13.87
C VAL A 119 13.01 1.93 14.75
N GLU A 120 14.10 1.58 15.41
CA GLU A 120 14.90 2.52 16.21
C GLU A 120 16.11 3.03 15.40
N GLY A 121 16.32 4.36 15.41
CA GLY A 121 17.46 4.99 14.75
C GLY A 121 17.57 4.65 13.27
N ASP A 122 16.43 4.58 12.57
CA ASP A 122 16.26 4.35 11.14
C ASP A 122 16.68 2.96 10.62
N THR A 123 17.44 2.18 11.39
CA THR A 123 18.03 0.93 10.89
C THR A 123 17.94 -0.27 11.82
N LEU A 124 17.51 -0.10 13.07
CA LEU A 124 17.37 -1.20 14.01
C LEU A 124 15.90 -1.62 14.12
N LEU A 125 15.51 -2.68 13.41
CA LEU A 125 14.16 -3.22 13.44
C LEU A 125 14.05 -4.24 14.57
N GLN A 126 13.16 -3.96 15.52
CA GLN A 126 12.73 -4.90 16.57
C GLN A 126 11.39 -5.50 16.16
N VAL A 127 11.27 -6.82 16.25
CA VAL A 127 10.05 -7.53 15.87
C VAL A 127 9.67 -8.50 16.98
N GLU A 128 8.40 -8.50 17.34
CA GLU A 128 7.75 -9.52 18.16
C GLU A 128 6.83 -10.37 17.28
N LEU A 129 7.05 -11.66 17.27
CA LEU A 129 6.27 -12.64 16.53
C LEU A 129 5.45 -13.49 17.50
N THR A 130 4.15 -13.58 17.28
CA THR A 130 3.26 -14.46 18.05
C THR A 130 2.59 -15.48 17.14
N THR A 131 2.78 -16.76 17.43
CA THR A 131 2.21 -17.90 16.71
C THR A 131 1.78 -18.99 17.67
N GLY A 132 0.57 -19.51 17.56
CA GLY A 132 0.10 -20.62 18.37
C GLY A 132 0.20 -20.39 19.90
N GLY A 133 0.14 -19.12 20.35
CA GLY A 133 0.26 -18.75 21.76
C GLY A 133 1.68 -18.63 22.29
N SER A 134 2.70 -18.75 21.43
CA SER A 134 4.11 -18.51 21.76
C SER A 134 4.58 -17.22 21.14
N SER A 135 5.31 -16.38 21.90
CA SER A 135 5.92 -15.15 21.41
C SER A 135 7.44 -15.29 21.32
N GLN A 136 8.01 -14.71 20.27
CA GLN A 136 9.45 -14.66 20.03
C GLN A 136 9.84 -13.24 19.62
N SER A 137 10.84 -12.64 20.29
CA SER A 137 11.40 -11.34 19.90
C SER A 137 12.68 -11.54 19.10
N MET A 138 12.85 -10.73 18.07
CA MET A 138 14.05 -10.72 17.24
C MET A 138 14.42 -9.29 16.85
N THR A 139 15.71 -9.08 16.58
CA THR A 139 16.23 -7.77 16.19
C THR A 139 17.03 -7.91 14.91
N HIS A 140 16.71 -7.08 13.93
CA HIS A 140 17.39 -7.04 12.64
C HIS A 140 18.04 -5.69 12.41
N ARG A 141 19.32 -5.68 12.01
CA ARG A 141 19.99 -4.47 11.56
C ARG A 141 19.81 -4.33 10.06
N LEU A 142 19.18 -3.24 9.67
CA LEU A 142 18.92 -2.89 8.27
C LEU A 142 20.05 -1.97 7.75
N SER A 143 20.28 -1.96 6.44
CA SER A 143 21.29 -1.09 5.81
C SER A 143 20.77 0.34 5.60
N GLN A 144 19.45 0.52 5.59
CA GLN A 144 18.75 1.79 5.37
C GLN A 144 17.33 1.69 5.92
N PRO A 145 16.61 2.83 6.09
CA PRO A 145 15.22 2.82 6.54
C PRO A 145 14.36 1.91 5.67
N PRO A 146 13.58 1.00 6.24
CA PRO A 146 12.80 0.04 5.48
C PRO A 146 11.55 0.69 4.86
N ILE A 147 11.18 0.24 3.67
CA ILE A 147 9.90 0.52 3.07
C ILE A 147 9.00 -0.70 3.30
N PHE A 148 7.78 -0.47 3.74
CA PHE A 148 6.81 -1.53 3.86
C PHE A 148 6.21 -1.89 2.49
N ALA A 149 5.96 -3.17 2.22
CA ALA A 149 5.53 -3.61 0.89
C ALA A 149 4.27 -2.88 0.38
N ALA A 150 3.26 -2.70 1.23
CA ALA A 150 2.02 -2.01 0.86
C ALA A 150 2.20 -0.51 0.54
N VAL A 151 3.32 0.11 0.99
CA VAL A 151 3.64 1.53 0.75
C VAL A 151 4.37 1.73 -0.57
N LEU A 152 4.87 0.66 -1.20
CA LEU A 152 5.71 0.75 -2.38
C LEU A 152 5.07 1.52 -3.55
N PRO A 153 3.78 1.31 -3.90
CA PRO A 153 3.12 2.08 -4.96
C PRO A 153 3.09 3.58 -4.67
N ILE A 154 2.78 3.96 -3.42
CA ILE A 154 2.76 5.37 -2.97
C ILE A 154 4.16 5.96 -3.08
N ARG A 155 5.20 5.23 -2.62
CA ARG A 155 6.59 5.66 -2.66
C ARG A 155 7.09 5.91 -4.09
N VAL A 156 6.65 5.08 -5.03
CA VAL A 156 6.98 5.24 -6.46
C VAL A 156 6.26 6.45 -7.05
N ALA A 157 4.97 6.61 -6.78
CA ALA A 157 4.16 7.69 -7.34
C ALA A 157 4.58 9.08 -6.84
N VAL A 158 4.93 9.20 -5.54
CA VAL A 158 5.33 10.47 -4.90
C VAL A 158 6.77 10.88 -5.26
N GLY A 159 7.52 10.04 -5.96
CA GLY A 159 8.85 10.37 -6.47
C GLY A 159 8.85 11.55 -7.46
N GLU A 160 9.95 11.78 -8.18
CA GLU A 160 10.14 12.94 -9.07
C GLU A 160 9.34 12.87 -10.41
N GLY A 161 8.14 12.33 -10.37
CA GLY A 161 7.30 12.07 -11.54
C GLY A 161 7.45 10.63 -12.05
N LEU A 162 6.33 10.07 -12.53
CA LEU A 162 6.30 8.73 -13.11
C LEU A 162 6.44 8.85 -14.63
N GLU A 163 7.58 8.48 -15.17
CA GLU A 163 7.78 8.41 -16.62
C GLU A 163 7.87 6.96 -17.08
N VAL A 164 7.28 6.66 -18.24
CA VAL A 164 7.39 5.31 -18.83
C VAL A 164 8.85 4.99 -19.16
N GLY A 165 9.33 3.89 -18.60
CA GLY A 165 10.71 3.45 -18.70
C GLY A 165 11.51 3.61 -17.41
N ASP A 166 11.02 4.36 -16.43
CA ASP A 166 11.67 4.54 -15.14
C ASP A 166 11.84 3.20 -14.41
N ARG A 167 12.93 3.11 -13.66
CA ARG A 167 13.28 1.92 -12.88
C ARG A 167 13.80 2.34 -11.51
N PHE A 168 13.25 1.70 -10.49
CA PHE A 168 13.59 1.94 -9.10
C PHE A 168 14.00 0.63 -8.43
N ARG A 169 14.76 0.75 -7.33
CA ARG A 169 15.12 -0.37 -6.46
C ARG A 169 14.94 0.02 -5.02
N PHE A 170 14.12 -0.72 -4.31
CA PHE A 170 13.81 -0.44 -2.92
C PHE A 170 14.09 -1.64 -2.02
N PRO A 171 14.63 -1.40 -0.80
CA PRO A 171 14.65 -2.40 0.26
C PRO A 171 13.27 -2.48 0.89
N VAL A 172 12.53 -3.50 0.55
CA VAL A 172 11.15 -3.69 1.02
C VAL A 172 11.14 -4.72 2.14
N PHE A 173 10.53 -4.37 3.26
CA PHE A 173 10.25 -5.28 4.36
C PHE A 173 8.90 -5.96 4.14
N ASP A 174 8.89 -7.27 4.28
CA ASP A 174 7.72 -8.13 4.18
C ASP A 174 7.46 -8.78 5.55
N PRO A 175 6.37 -8.39 6.25
CA PRO A 175 6.06 -8.88 7.59
C PRO A 175 5.62 -10.35 7.60
N SER A 176 5.12 -10.88 6.49
CA SER A 176 4.69 -12.28 6.40
C SER A 176 5.87 -13.25 6.43
N SER A 177 7.01 -12.82 5.90
CA SER A 177 8.26 -13.60 5.87
C SER A 177 9.33 -13.08 6.83
N LEU A 178 9.08 -11.95 7.52
CA LEU A 178 10.02 -11.23 8.39
C LEU A 178 11.37 -10.97 7.72
N SER A 179 11.34 -10.67 6.44
CA SER A 179 12.55 -10.50 5.63
C SER A 179 12.55 -9.19 4.85
N THR A 180 13.75 -8.66 4.62
CA THR A 180 13.95 -7.54 3.71
C THR A 180 14.49 -8.07 2.39
N ARG A 181 13.89 -7.65 1.30
CA ARG A 181 14.35 -7.99 -0.06
C ARG A 181 14.41 -6.74 -0.93
N THR A 182 15.30 -6.74 -1.90
CA THR A 182 15.32 -5.68 -2.90
C THR A 182 14.23 -5.96 -3.94
N VAL A 183 13.29 -5.04 -4.07
CA VAL A 183 12.24 -5.08 -5.08
C VAL A 183 12.64 -4.12 -6.20
N GLU A 184 12.63 -4.63 -7.43
CA GLU A 184 12.78 -3.82 -8.63
C GLU A 184 11.40 -3.40 -9.12
N VAL A 185 11.20 -2.10 -9.33
CA VAL A 185 9.97 -1.52 -9.86
C VAL A 185 10.28 -0.89 -11.20
N ARG A 186 9.44 -1.16 -12.20
CA ARG A 186 9.52 -0.56 -13.52
C ARG A 186 8.19 0.08 -13.87
N VAL A 187 8.22 1.34 -14.31
CA VAL A 187 7.06 2.00 -14.94
C VAL A 187 6.98 1.53 -16.39
N ALA A 188 5.98 0.72 -16.70
CA ALA A 188 5.88 0.02 -17.99
C ALA A 188 4.99 0.75 -18.99
N GLU A 189 3.96 1.45 -18.52
CA GLU A 189 2.92 2.04 -19.38
C GLU A 189 2.21 3.20 -18.66
N HIS A 190 1.61 4.09 -19.42
CA HIS A 190 0.71 5.13 -18.92
C HIS A 190 -0.56 5.10 -19.76
N ASP A 191 -1.72 5.08 -19.11
CA ASP A 191 -3.04 5.04 -19.74
C ASP A 191 -4.07 5.72 -18.84
N THR A 192 -5.31 5.74 -19.27
CA THR A 192 -6.46 6.23 -18.50
C THR A 192 -7.40 5.08 -18.19
N LEU A 193 -7.65 4.83 -16.92
CA LEU A 193 -8.57 3.79 -16.48
C LEU A 193 -9.92 4.38 -16.06
N MET A 194 -11.00 3.65 -16.40
CA MET A 194 -12.34 3.96 -15.92
C MET A 194 -12.56 3.25 -14.59
N VAL A 195 -12.79 4.02 -13.54
CA VAL A 195 -12.97 3.52 -12.16
C VAL A 195 -14.34 3.95 -11.66
N PRO A 196 -15.16 3.06 -11.07
CA PRO A 196 -16.41 3.47 -10.42
C PRO A 196 -16.12 4.48 -9.32
N ASP A 197 -16.87 5.57 -9.28
CA ASP A 197 -16.77 6.63 -8.26
C ASP A 197 -18.09 6.85 -7.50
N SER A 198 -19.18 6.25 -7.99
CA SER A 198 -20.46 6.26 -7.32
C SER A 198 -21.33 5.06 -7.72
N VAL A 199 -22.30 4.75 -6.86
CA VAL A 199 -23.20 3.60 -7.04
C VAL A 199 -24.66 4.01 -6.91
N VAL A 200 -25.53 3.23 -7.50
CA VAL A 200 -26.96 3.35 -7.39
C VAL A 200 -27.59 1.99 -7.06
N LEU A 201 -28.55 1.98 -6.14
CA LEU A 201 -29.34 0.80 -5.87
C LEU A 201 -30.46 0.69 -6.94
N ASP A 202 -30.45 -0.38 -7.70
CA ASP A 202 -31.53 -0.69 -8.62
C ASP A 202 -32.77 -1.13 -7.82
N PRO A 203 -33.88 -0.39 -7.88
CA PRO A 203 -35.07 -0.68 -7.08
C PRO A 203 -35.81 -1.95 -7.55
N GLU A 204 -35.59 -2.41 -8.76
CA GLU A 204 -36.26 -3.61 -9.31
C GLU A 204 -35.56 -4.87 -8.87
N THR A 205 -34.23 -4.87 -8.88
CA THR A 205 -33.42 -6.04 -8.55
C THR A 205 -32.92 -6.04 -7.10
N GLY A 206 -32.93 -4.86 -6.42
CA GLY A 206 -32.33 -4.67 -5.10
C GLY A 206 -30.80 -4.79 -5.10
N ARG A 207 -30.16 -4.62 -6.27
CA ARG A 207 -28.71 -4.75 -6.44
C ARG A 207 -28.05 -3.40 -6.66
N TRP A 208 -26.83 -3.27 -6.18
CA TRP A 208 -25.99 -2.12 -6.45
C TRP A 208 -25.37 -2.22 -7.84
N ALA A 209 -25.33 -1.11 -8.54
CA ALA A 209 -24.67 -0.98 -9.84
C ALA A 209 -23.86 0.32 -9.89
N PRO A 210 -22.76 0.39 -10.67
CA PRO A 210 -22.04 1.63 -10.89
C PRO A 210 -22.97 2.69 -11.49
N ALA A 211 -23.02 3.89 -10.89
CA ALA A 211 -23.80 5.01 -11.39
C ALA A 211 -22.95 5.94 -12.28
N HIS A 212 -21.69 6.11 -11.92
CA HIS A 212 -20.74 6.92 -12.66
C HIS A 212 -19.33 6.29 -12.62
N PHE A 213 -18.50 6.63 -13.62
CA PHE A 213 -17.11 6.23 -13.71
C PHE A 213 -16.23 7.44 -13.92
N ASP A 214 -15.19 7.57 -13.12
CA ASP A 214 -14.13 8.54 -13.32
C ASP A 214 -13.08 8.03 -14.30
N SER A 215 -12.56 8.95 -15.12
CA SER A 215 -11.40 8.73 -15.98
C SER A 215 -10.13 9.10 -15.24
N VAL A 216 -9.39 8.12 -14.75
CA VAL A 216 -8.21 8.31 -13.89
C VAL A 216 -6.94 8.04 -14.68
N PRO A 217 -6.03 9.05 -14.86
CA PRO A 217 -4.69 8.80 -15.39
C PRO A 217 -3.94 7.83 -14.48
N ALA A 218 -3.33 6.80 -15.06
CA ALA A 218 -2.70 5.73 -14.31
C ALA A 218 -1.43 5.23 -14.98
N TRP A 219 -0.49 4.77 -14.15
CA TRP A 219 0.77 4.17 -14.58
C TRP A 219 0.77 2.70 -14.22
N ARG A 220 1.12 1.87 -15.19
CA ARG A 220 1.35 0.46 -14.92
C ARG A 220 2.76 0.28 -14.39
N ILE A 221 2.86 -0.17 -13.14
CA ILE A 221 4.12 -0.53 -12.49
C ILE A 221 4.24 -2.05 -12.43
N ALA A 222 5.43 -2.54 -12.74
CA ALA A 222 5.78 -3.96 -12.62
C ALA A 222 6.80 -4.11 -11.48
N GLU A 223 6.43 -4.85 -10.45
CA GLU A 223 7.19 -5.09 -9.24
C GLU A 223 7.74 -6.52 -9.24
N ASN A 224 9.04 -6.70 -9.03
CA ASN A 224 9.67 -8.01 -9.01
C ASN A 224 10.09 -8.39 -7.59
N TYR A 225 9.38 -9.33 -7.00
CA TYR A 225 9.62 -9.89 -5.68
C TYR A 225 10.40 -11.21 -5.76
N GLY A 226 11.65 -11.16 -6.23
CA GLY A 226 12.52 -12.35 -6.26
C GLY A 226 12.08 -13.43 -7.27
N GLY A 227 11.54 -13.01 -8.43
CA GLY A 227 11.07 -13.88 -9.51
C GLY A 227 9.56 -13.95 -9.64
N VAL A 228 8.80 -13.46 -8.66
CA VAL A 228 7.35 -13.23 -8.79
C VAL A 228 7.13 -11.79 -9.22
N GLN A 229 6.56 -11.59 -10.40
CA GLN A 229 6.21 -10.28 -10.91
C GLN A 229 4.75 -9.97 -10.56
N VAL A 230 4.52 -8.83 -9.92
CA VAL A 230 3.19 -8.26 -9.68
C VAL A 230 3.05 -7.05 -10.58
N GLU A 231 1.92 -6.89 -11.24
CA GLU A 231 1.61 -5.72 -12.06
C GLU A 231 0.47 -4.95 -11.41
N SER A 232 0.68 -3.63 -11.24
CA SER A 232 -0.31 -2.75 -10.63
C SER A 232 -0.48 -1.49 -11.49
N TRP A 233 -1.71 -1.06 -11.69
CA TRP A 233 -2.06 0.25 -12.18
C TRP A 233 -2.28 1.18 -11.00
N VAL A 234 -1.54 2.27 -10.94
CA VAL A 234 -1.58 3.24 -9.84
C VAL A 234 -1.88 4.63 -10.37
N ASP A 235 -2.62 5.42 -9.61
CA ASP A 235 -2.83 6.84 -9.90
C ASP A 235 -1.63 7.71 -9.48
N GLY A 236 -1.73 9.02 -9.65
CA GLY A 236 -0.69 9.99 -9.30
C GLY A 236 -0.35 10.05 -7.81
N ASP A 237 -1.23 9.56 -6.94
CA ASP A 237 -1.03 9.48 -5.49
C ASP A 237 -0.52 8.09 -5.06
N GLY A 238 -0.37 7.15 -6.00
CA GLY A 238 0.05 5.78 -5.73
C GLY A 238 -1.08 4.88 -5.21
N ARG A 239 -2.35 5.29 -5.35
CA ARG A 239 -3.49 4.40 -5.05
C ARG A 239 -3.58 3.35 -6.14
N ILE A 240 -3.72 2.11 -5.73
CA ILE A 240 -3.90 1.01 -6.68
C ILE A 240 -5.31 1.11 -7.28
N LEU A 241 -5.41 1.10 -8.60
CA LEU A 241 -6.68 1.03 -9.33
C LEU A 241 -6.98 -0.41 -9.77
N ARG A 242 -5.93 -1.15 -10.14
CA ARG A 242 -5.97 -2.56 -10.50
C ARG A 242 -4.62 -3.20 -10.21
N ALA A 243 -4.61 -4.42 -9.71
CA ALA A 243 -3.39 -5.21 -9.59
C ALA A 243 -3.64 -6.65 -10.01
N SER A 244 -2.60 -7.31 -10.50
CA SER A 244 -2.65 -8.72 -10.88
C SER A 244 -1.33 -9.43 -10.60
N SER A 245 -1.42 -10.73 -10.34
CA SER A 245 -0.25 -11.58 -10.14
C SER A 245 -0.28 -12.80 -11.08
N PRO A 246 0.88 -13.38 -11.40
CA PRO A 246 0.96 -14.60 -12.21
C PRO A 246 0.27 -15.81 -11.59
N LEU A 247 -0.02 -15.73 -10.29
CA LEU A 247 -0.76 -16.78 -9.56
C LEU A 247 -2.27 -16.74 -9.80
N GLY A 248 -2.73 -15.82 -10.67
CA GLY A 248 -4.13 -15.67 -11.03
C GLY A 248 -4.95 -14.79 -10.07
N PHE A 249 -4.32 -14.19 -9.06
CA PHE A 249 -4.98 -13.19 -8.23
C PHE A 249 -5.06 -11.85 -8.95
N ALA A 250 -6.22 -11.23 -8.86
CA ALA A 250 -6.44 -9.86 -9.30
C ALA A 250 -7.17 -9.06 -8.21
N MET A 251 -6.92 -7.76 -8.19
CA MET A 251 -7.53 -6.79 -7.31
C MET A 251 -7.99 -5.60 -8.15
N GLU A 252 -9.23 -5.16 -7.98
CA GLU A 252 -9.79 -4.01 -8.70
C GLU A 252 -10.44 -3.04 -7.72
N LYS A 253 -10.10 -1.74 -7.85
CA LYS A 253 -10.73 -0.68 -7.09
C LYS A 253 -12.19 -0.57 -7.46
N THR A 254 -13.04 -0.42 -6.45
CA THR A 254 -14.48 -0.32 -6.60
C THR A 254 -15.08 0.47 -5.43
N GLU A 255 -16.40 0.65 -5.41
CA GLU A 255 -17.11 1.20 -4.29
C GLU A 255 -17.47 0.11 -3.26
N TYR A 256 -17.63 0.50 -2.00
CA TYR A 256 -17.88 -0.43 -0.89
C TYR A 256 -19.06 -1.36 -1.13
N GLU A 257 -20.18 -0.82 -1.59
CA GLU A 257 -21.41 -1.57 -1.84
C GLU A 257 -21.21 -2.65 -2.91
N LEU A 258 -20.45 -2.33 -3.96
CA LEU A 258 -20.13 -3.29 -5.02
C LEU A 258 -19.18 -4.38 -4.53
N ALA A 259 -18.13 -4.02 -3.76
CA ALA A 259 -17.20 -4.99 -3.19
C ALA A 259 -17.92 -5.95 -2.25
N ARG A 260 -18.77 -5.43 -1.37
CA ARG A 260 -19.60 -6.21 -0.46
C ARG A 260 -20.56 -7.13 -1.21
N GLN A 261 -21.31 -6.59 -2.17
CA GLN A 261 -22.23 -7.38 -2.99
C GLN A 261 -21.51 -8.53 -3.73
N ALA A 262 -20.34 -8.25 -4.32
CA ALA A 262 -19.55 -9.28 -4.99
C ALA A 262 -19.10 -10.39 -4.04
N GLN A 263 -18.75 -10.06 -2.80
CA GLN A 263 -18.41 -11.04 -1.78
C GLN A 263 -19.63 -11.85 -1.31
N GLU A 264 -20.79 -11.20 -1.10
CA GLU A 264 -22.04 -11.86 -0.73
C GLU A 264 -22.50 -12.84 -1.83
N ASP A 265 -22.40 -12.44 -3.10
CA ASP A 265 -22.70 -13.30 -4.26
C ASP A 265 -21.78 -14.54 -4.28
N ALA A 266 -20.50 -14.35 -4.00
CA ALA A 266 -19.53 -15.46 -3.96
C ALA A 266 -19.84 -16.47 -2.85
N ARG A 267 -20.39 -16.01 -1.73
CA ARG A 267 -20.79 -16.87 -0.59
C ARG A 267 -22.11 -17.57 -0.81
N GLY A 268 -22.99 -17.03 -1.64
CA GLY A 268 -24.37 -17.51 -1.75
C GLY A 268 -25.18 -17.34 -0.46
N VAL A 269 -24.76 -16.46 0.43
CA VAL A 269 -25.37 -16.21 1.75
C VAL A 269 -25.62 -14.70 1.92
N VAL A 270 -26.83 -14.36 2.36
CA VAL A 270 -27.17 -12.99 2.78
C VAL A 270 -26.65 -12.79 4.21
N GLY A 271 -25.62 -11.99 4.35
CA GLY A 271 -25.01 -11.61 5.64
C GLY A 271 -23.50 -11.67 5.62
N SER A 272 -22.83 -10.52 5.62
CA SER A 272 -21.37 -10.42 5.73
C SER A 272 -20.94 -10.42 7.20
N PRO A 273 -19.87 -11.15 7.60
CA PRO A 273 -19.27 -11.01 8.92
C PRO A 273 -18.43 -9.74 9.08
N LEU A 274 -18.34 -8.89 8.04
CA LEU A 274 -17.77 -7.55 8.17
C LEU A 274 -18.88 -6.63 8.71
N ASP A 275 -19.04 -6.61 10.03
CA ASP A 275 -19.86 -5.61 10.70
C ASP A 275 -19.27 -4.22 10.42
N GLU A 276 -20.13 -3.23 10.28
CA GLU A 276 -19.76 -1.81 10.09
C GLU A 276 -18.75 -1.32 11.14
N ASP A 277 -18.74 -1.93 12.34
CA ASP A 277 -17.83 -1.63 13.44
C ASP A 277 -16.35 -1.91 13.13
N VAL A 278 -16.02 -2.78 12.17
CA VAL A 278 -14.62 -3.08 11.78
C VAL A 278 -14.07 -2.05 10.80
N ILE A 279 -14.95 -1.42 10.00
CA ILE A 279 -14.56 -0.47 8.96
C ILE A 279 -14.54 0.97 9.50
N PHE A 280 -15.36 1.29 10.51
CA PHE A 280 -15.57 2.64 11.03
C PHE A 280 -15.18 2.83 12.49
N SER A 281 -14.54 1.85 13.17
CA SER A 281 -14.01 2.08 14.51
C SER A 281 -12.84 3.05 14.43
N THR A 282 -13.14 4.30 14.70
CA THR A 282 -12.24 5.43 14.92
C THR A 282 -11.34 5.24 16.14
#